data_0efe0a2df8e9877137cb0a65183de4bd
#
_entry.id   0efe0a2df8e9877137cb0a65183de4bd
#
_cell.length_a   1.000
_cell.length_b   1.000
_cell.length_c   1.000
_cell.angle_alpha   90.00
_cell.angle_beta   90.00
_cell.angle_gamma   90.00
#
_symmetry.space_group_name_H-M   'P 1'
#
loop_
_entity.id
_entity.type
_entity.pdbx_description
1 polymer ?
#
loop_
_entity_poly.entity_id
_entity_poly.type
_entity_poly.pdbx_seq_one_letter_code
_entity_poly.pdbx_strand_id
1 'polypeptide(L)'
;MVWAKVETGNGAFSSQMETCSPSDAESWWFLPYDQLNLDLLPVQDSIGIILIESEKQAKRRPYHKQKLCYILSNMRHFALETLSKAIPVVYVTTNEQYDEPLRKLAQDFGPMNMFRAAERELRLTLSELIIEGHILEHPHPGWLTPQDWFTETVGNEPPFRMDRFYRRVRKEKGWLMEGDSPVGGKFSHDADNRQPWKGEHQPPQAPSYTIDEIDEEVIALVNHRFAEHPGEARLNHLPTSYKDHRQALEFLSEILTLFGPYEDAMTKESRGLFHSRLASSVNIHRVLPEEIIDVVVKADVPLNSQEGYLRQMIWREYVHHVHEITDGFHSLDIHSTVPFNRTAGWPMNVDQDKSKHPNHLNQTRSLPMAFWGQTSGMDCLDWAVESVMDEAWTHHIPRLMVLSNLAQLMDIEPRQLTDWFRAAFVDAFDWVVEPNVLGMGTFALGDAMMTKPYVSGTPYIKKMGDFCSSCKFHPTKSCPISPMYWAYFERHKEAFTGNHRLAMTLRTSQKRSDEKKANDMETFLHVTETLSKGKSLHAQKTLFSNE
;
A
#
# COMPACT_ATOMS: atom_id res chain seq x y z
N MET A 1 19.16 -9.29 -36.02
CA MET A 1 19.14 -8.26 -34.97
C MET A 1 19.18 -9.00 -33.64
N VAL A 2 20.11 -8.72 -32.77
CA VAL A 2 20.25 -9.43 -31.49
C VAL A 2 19.29 -8.80 -30.49
N TRP A 3 18.24 -9.48 -30.07
CA TRP A 3 17.17 -8.97 -29.22
C TRP A 3 17.36 -9.24 -27.73
N ALA A 4 18.50 -9.69 -27.30
CA ALA A 4 18.85 -9.67 -25.90
C ALA A 4 19.87 -8.56 -25.65
N LYS A 5 19.45 -7.30 -25.68
CA LYS A 5 20.27 -6.22 -25.18
C LYS A 5 19.80 -5.83 -23.79
N VAL A 6 20.33 -6.54 -22.82
CA VAL A 6 20.56 -5.93 -21.51
C VAL A 6 21.65 -4.90 -21.75
N GLU A 7 21.31 -3.62 -21.90
CA GLU A 7 22.28 -2.51 -22.00
C GLU A 7 22.90 -2.17 -20.63
N THR A 8 22.91 -3.12 -19.73
CA THR A 8 23.69 -3.09 -18.50
C THR A 8 24.99 -3.85 -18.80
N GLY A 9 26.09 -3.18 -18.98
CA GLY A 9 27.41 -3.76 -19.27
C GLY A 9 27.66 -5.20 -18.80
N ASN A 10 28.87 -5.70 -18.75
CA ASN A 10 29.23 -7.08 -18.32
C ASN A 10 28.80 -7.43 -16.87
N GLY A 11 27.50 -7.31 -16.55
CA GLY A 11 26.93 -7.62 -15.24
C GLY A 11 26.58 -9.10 -15.07
N ALA A 12 26.37 -9.53 -13.82
CA ALA A 12 26.01 -10.91 -13.47
C ALA A 12 24.72 -11.35 -14.16
N PHE A 13 23.70 -10.48 -14.17
CA PHE A 13 22.43 -10.76 -14.83
C PHE A 13 22.57 -10.96 -16.34
N SER A 14 23.24 -10.02 -17.04
CA SER A 14 23.40 -10.09 -18.49
C SER A 14 24.21 -11.31 -18.95
N SER A 15 25.16 -11.79 -18.13
CA SER A 15 25.96 -12.97 -18.43
C SER A 15 25.19 -14.29 -18.33
N GLN A 16 24.07 -14.30 -17.59
CA GLN A 16 23.21 -15.48 -17.40
C GLN A 16 22.01 -15.49 -18.36
N MET A 17 21.71 -14.34 -19.01
CA MET A 17 20.59 -14.25 -19.98
C MET A 17 20.97 -14.87 -21.33
N GLU A 18 20.14 -15.80 -21.80
CA GLU A 18 20.24 -16.40 -23.11
C GLU A 18 19.63 -15.47 -24.19
N THR A 19 20.15 -15.60 -25.42
CA THR A 19 19.57 -14.88 -26.58
C THR A 19 18.41 -15.66 -27.15
N CYS A 20 17.22 -15.05 -27.14
CA CYS A 20 16.01 -15.62 -27.73
C CYS A 20 15.63 -14.91 -29.04
N SER A 21 14.94 -15.62 -29.92
CA SER A 21 14.42 -15.12 -31.21
C SER A 21 12.88 -15.24 -31.26
N PRO A 22 12.20 -14.50 -32.17
CA PRO A 22 10.75 -14.62 -32.34
C PRO A 22 10.26 -16.04 -32.60
N SER A 23 11.08 -16.90 -33.24
CA SER A 23 10.74 -18.29 -33.58
C SER A 23 10.89 -19.27 -32.43
N ASP A 24 11.42 -18.84 -31.25
CA ASP A 24 11.65 -19.74 -30.12
C ASP A 24 10.34 -20.02 -29.34
N ALA A 25 9.27 -19.27 -29.62
CA ALA A 25 7.94 -19.52 -29.08
C ALA A 25 6.86 -19.19 -30.12
N GLU A 26 5.70 -19.84 -29.98
CA GLU A 26 4.53 -19.61 -30.84
C GLU A 26 3.66 -18.46 -30.33
N SER A 27 3.74 -18.19 -29.00
CA SER A 27 2.95 -17.16 -28.32
C SER A 27 3.81 -16.42 -27.30
N TRP A 28 3.78 -15.10 -27.36
CA TRP A 28 4.55 -14.25 -26.46
C TRP A 28 3.67 -13.51 -25.48
N TRP A 29 4.08 -13.49 -24.21
CA TRP A 29 3.38 -12.83 -23.11
C TRP A 29 4.23 -11.70 -22.54
N PHE A 30 3.75 -10.47 -22.62
CA PHE A 30 4.30 -9.37 -21.87
C PHE A 30 3.79 -9.45 -20.43
N LEU A 31 4.70 -9.66 -19.48
CA LEU A 31 4.40 -9.65 -18.05
C LEU A 31 4.95 -8.37 -17.42
N PRO A 32 4.08 -7.46 -16.97
CA PRO A 32 4.49 -6.31 -16.18
C PRO A 32 5.10 -6.73 -14.84
N TYR A 33 5.79 -5.78 -14.21
CA TYR A 33 6.48 -5.96 -12.93
C TYR A 33 5.60 -6.46 -11.77
N ASP A 34 4.29 -6.41 -11.89
CA ASP A 34 3.31 -6.87 -10.89
C ASP A 34 2.65 -8.22 -11.24
N GLN A 35 3.11 -8.92 -12.31
CA GLN A 35 2.53 -10.19 -12.78
C GLN A 35 3.57 -11.31 -12.87
N LEU A 36 4.47 -11.40 -11.89
CA LEU A 36 5.66 -12.25 -11.94
C LEU A 36 5.39 -13.68 -11.44
N ASN A 37 4.49 -14.41 -12.12
CA ASN A 37 4.21 -15.80 -11.76
C ASN A 37 3.80 -16.61 -13.00
N LEU A 38 4.47 -17.76 -13.20
CA LEU A 38 4.18 -18.65 -14.35
C LEU A 38 2.87 -19.42 -14.19
N ASP A 39 2.40 -19.64 -12.96
CA ASP A 39 1.15 -20.36 -12.72
C ASP A 39 -0.10 -19.54 -13.14
N LEU A 40 0.07 -18.26 -13.45
CA LEU A 40 -0.98 -17.43 -14.05
C LEU A 40 -1.18 -17.73 -15.54
N LEU A 41 -0.14 -18.22 -16.21
CA LEU A 41 -0.16 -18.43 -17.66
C LEU A 41 -1.00 -19.66 -18.04
N PRO A 42 -1.66 -19.64 -19.19
CA PRO A 42 -2.37 -20.82 -19.66
C PRO A 42 -1.39 -21.96 -19.93
N VAL A 43 -1.83 -23.19 -19.66
CA VAL A 43 -1.07 -24.39 -20.00
C VAL A 43 -1.09 -24.53 -21.54
N GLN A 44 -0.05 -24.05 -22.18
CA GLN A 44 0.14 -24.13 -23.64
C GLN A 44 1.58 -24.53 -23.93
N ASP A 45 1.77 -25.27 -25.03
CA ASP A 45 3.11 -25.55 -25.55
C ASP A 45 3.66 -24.27 -26.22
N SER A 46 4.99 -24.06 -26.09
CA SER A 46 5.71 -23.01 -26.82
C SER A 46 5.31 -21.54 -26.47
N ILE A 47 5.31 -21.23 -25.16
CA ILE A 47 5.13 -19.85 -24.67
C ILE A 47 6.50 -19.19 -24.47
N GLY A 48 6.61 -17.91 -24.85
CA GLY A 48 7.75 -17.04 -24.50
C GLY A 48 7.29 -15.86 -23.64
N ILE A 49 8.20 -15.33 -22.81
CA ILE A 49 7.94 -14.24 -21.88
C ILE A 49 8.73 -12.99 -22.30
N ILE A 50 8.07 -11.84 -22.21
CA ILE A 50 8.69 -10.52 -22.41
C ILE A 50 8.62 -9.76 -21.09
N LEU A 51 9.78 -9.25 -20.63
CA LEU A 51 9.92 -8.39 -19.46
C LEU A 51 10.62 -7.10 -19.85
N ILE A 52 10.18 -5.97 -19.30
CA ILE A 52 10.74 -4.65 -19.63
C ILE A 52 11.04 -3.86 -18.36
N GLU A 53 12.32 -3.49 -18.15
CA GLU A 53 12.74 -2.48 -17.18
C GLU A 53 12.67 -1.09 -17.83
N SER A 54 11.80 -0.22 -17.35
CA SER A 54 11.67 1.16 -17.83
C SER A 54 12.21 2.14 -16.79
N GLU A 55 13.30 2.84 -17.12
CA GLU A 55 13.85 3.89 -16.25
C GLU A 55 12.87 5.06 -16.12
N LYS A 56 12.16 5.42 -17.19
CA LYS A 56 11.17 6.51 -17.20
C LYS A 56 10.00 6.21 -16.27
N GLN A 57 9.54 4.95 -16.24
CA GLN A 57 8.52 4.51 -15.28
C GLN A 57 9.05 4.58 -13.84
N ALA A 58 10.27 4.13 -13.60
CA ALA A 58 10.91 4.17 -12.28
C ALA A 58 11.16 5.61 -11.78
N LYS A 59 11.30 6.58 -12.68
CA LYS A 59 11.46 8.02 -12.36
C LYS A 59 10.14 8.79 -12.26
N ARG A 60 9.02 8.15 -12.48
CA ARG A 60 7.70 8.82 -12.48
C ARG A 60 7.35 9.45 -11.12
N ARG A 61 7.87 8.89 -10.03
CA ARG A 61 7.78 9.38 -8.65
C ARG A 61 9.11 9.19 -7.93
N PRO A 62 9.36 9.89 -6.84
CA PRO A 62 10.52 9.63 -5.98
C PRO A 62 10.30 8.35 -5.15
N TYR A 63 10.22 7.21 -5.83
CA TYR A 63 10.04 5.93 -5.16
C TYR A 63 11.18 5.65 -4.18
N HIS A 64 10.84 5.05 -3.05
CA HIS A 64 11.82 4.55 -2.10
C HIS A 64 12.80 3.60 -2.79
N LYS A 65 14.11 3.74 -2.54
CA LYS A 65 15.13 2.92 -3.21
C LYS A 65 14.90 1.42 -3.04
N GLN A 66 14.43 0.98 -1.86
CA GLN A 66 14.11 -0.43 -1.63
C GLN A 66 12.96 -0.93 -2.51
N LYS A 67 11.96 -0.09 -2.80
CA LYS A 67 10.89 -0.46 -3.74
C LYS A 67 11.43 -0.69 -5.14
N LEU A 68 12.31 0.19 -5.62
CA LEU A 68 12.96 0.02 -6.92
C LEU A 68 13.84 -1.24 -6.93
N CYS A 69 14.68 -1.42 -5.91
CA CYS A 69 15.49 -2.64 -5.77
C CYS A 69 14.61 -3.90 -5.76
N TYR A 70 13.54 -3.90 -4.97
CA TYR A 70 12.63 -5.03 -4.84
C TYR A 70 11.99 -5.42 -6.17
N ILE A 71 11.44 -4.47 -6.89
CA ILE A 71 10.79 -4.72 -8.18
C ILE A 71 11.80 -5.22 -9.20
N LEU A 72 12.93 -4.53 -9.38
CA LEU A 72 13.94 -4.87 -10.37
C LEU A 72 14.60 -6.23 -10.08
N SER A 73 14.96 -6.50 -8.81
CA SER A 73 15.50 -7.81 -8.42
C SER A 73 14.50 -8.94 -8.69
N ASN A 74 13.22 -8.75 -8.32
CA ASN A 74 12.19 -9.76 -8.60
C ASN A 74 12.00 -10.02 -10.09
N MET A 75 12.03 -8.97 -10.93
CA MET A 75 11.94 -9.13 -12.39
C MET A 75 13.11 -9.94 -12.94
N ARG A 76 14.35 -9.65 -12.48
CA ARG A 76 15.56 -10.36 -12.93
C ARG A 76 15.59 -11.80 -12.45
N HIS A 77 15.31 -12.06 -11.17
CA HIS A 77 15.19 -13.43 -10.65
C HIS A 77 14.12 -14.22 -11.38
N PHE A 78 12.95 -13.63 -11.59
CA PHE A 78 11.87 -14.28 -12.33
C PHE A 78 12.27 -14.62 -13.77
N ALA A 79 13.02 -13.76 -14.46
CA ALA A 79 13.56 -14.04 -15.79
C ALA A 79 14.46 -15.26 -15.80
N LEU A 80 15.44 -15.32 -14.87
CA LEU A 80 16.39 -16.44 -14.75
C LEU A 80 15.68 -17.74 -14.33
N GLU A 81 14.76 -17.66 -13.38
CA GLU A 81 13.93 -18.80 -12.96
C GLU A 81 13.08 -19.36 -14.12
N THR A 82 12.56 -18.48 -14.97
CA THR A 82 11.80 -18.84 -16.16
C THR A 82 12.68 -19.54 -17.20
N LEU A 83 13.86 -18.99 -17.48
CA LEU A 83 14.86 -19.63 -18.36
C LEU A 83 15.29 -21.00 -17.84
N SER A 84 15.45 -21.17 -16.53
CA SER A 84 15.81 -22.47 -15.94
C SER A 84 14.76 -23.56 -16.19
N LYS A 85 13.53 -23.17 -16.51
CA LYS A 85 12.44 -24.07 -16.92
C LYS A 85 12.35 -24.26 -18.44
N ALA A 86 13.38 -23.84 -19.19
CA ALA A 86 13.44 -23.87 -20.65
C ALA A 86 12.31 -23.08 -21.34
N ILE A 87 11.79 -22.02 -20.71
CA ILE A 87 10.84 -21.09 -21.30
C ILE A 87 11.63 -19.89 -21.84
N PRO A 88 11.50 -19.54 -23.13
CA PRO A 88 12.20 -18.40 -23.73
C PRO A 88 11.82 -17.08 -23.05
N VAL A 89 12.83 -16.24 -22.75
CA VAL A 89 12.63 -14.93 -22.12
C VAL A 89 13.32 -13.84 -22.94
N VAL A 90 12.57 -12.83 -23.35
CA VAL A 90 13.10 -11.58 -23.87
C VAL A 90 13.09 -10.53 -22.78
N TYR A 91 14.26 -10.06 -22.38
CA TYR A 91 14.42 -9.05 -21.34
C TYR A 91 14.94 -7.74 -21.95
N VAL A 92 14.20 -6.66 -21.76
CA VAL A 92 14.51 -5.35 -22.35
C VAL A 92 14.74 -4.31 -21.26
N THR A 93 15.81 -3.55 -21.33
CA THR A 93 16.02 -2.34 -20.54
C THR A 93 15.86 -1.10 -21.44
N THR A 94 15.14 -0.09 -20.96
CA THR A 94 14.87 1.12 -21.75
C THR A 94 14.80 2.37 -20.89
N ASN A 95 15.15 3.51 -21.50
CA ASN A 95 14.94 4.83 -20.90
C ASN A 95 13.56 5.42 -21.23
N GLU A 96 12.78 4.72 -22.05
CA GLU A 96 11.43 5.14 -22.47
C GLU A 96 10.33 4.48 -21.62
N GLN A 97 9.06 4.88 -21.84
CA GLN A 97 7.89 4.17 -21.32
C GLN A 97 7.69 2.83 -22.03
N TYR A 98 6.78 2.01 -21.54
CA TYR A 98 6.52 0.68 -22.07
C TYR A 98 6.00 0.65 -23.52
N ASP A 99 5.29 1.70 -23.95
CA ASP A 99 4.68 1.80 -25.26
C ASP A 99 5.72 1.74 -26.40
N GLU A 100 6.83 2.44 -26.28
CA GLU A 100 7.88 2.47 -27.30
C GLU A 100 8.54 1.10 -27.54
N PRO A 101 9.09 0.41 -26.52
CA PRO A 101 9.70 -0.89 -26.74
C PRO A 101 8.67 -1.97 -27.14
N LEU A 102 7.44 -1.93 -26.59
CA LEU A 102 6.41 -2.89 -26.95
C LEU A 102 5.97 -2.74 -28.41
N ARG A 103 5.87 -1.52 -28.93
CA ARG A 103 5.56 -1.26 -30.33
C ARG A 103 6.63 -1.84 -31.28
N LYS A 104 7.90 -1.74 -30.89
CA LYS A 104 9.02 -2.34 -31.63
C LYS A 104 8.98 -3.87 -31.57
N LEU A 105 8.78 -4.41 -30.38
CA LEU A 105 8.66 -5.86 -30.20
C LEU A 105 7.49 -6.46 -30.99
N ALA A 106 6.35 -5.78 -31.04
CA ALA A 106 5.19 -6.24 -31.82
C ALA A 106 5.46 -6.36 -33.33
N GLN A 107 6.43 -5.60 -33.88
CA GLN A 107 6.83 -5.73 -35.29
C GLN A 107 7.56 -7.05 -35.59
N ASP A 108 8.33 -7.55 -34.60
CA ASP A 108 9.14 -8.76 -34.79
C ASP A 108 8.49 -10.00 -34.18
N PHE A 109 7.81 -9.87 -33.04
CA PHE A 109 7.19 -10.97 -32.30
C PHE A 109 5.70 -11.16 -32.60
N GLY A 110 5.08 -10.23 -33.35
CA GLY A 110 3.63 -10.19 -33.54
C GLY A 110 2.91 -9.65 -32.28
N PRO A 111 1.56 -9.73 -32.29
CA PRO A 111 0.76 -9.33 -31.14
C PRO A 111 1.15 -10.11 -29.88
N MET A 112 1.33 -9.40 -28.75
CA MET A 112 1.70 -9.99 -27.48
C MET A 112 0.48 -10.14 -26.58
N ASN A 113 0.38 -11.25 -25.87
CA ASN A 113 -0.64 -11.44 -24.86
C ASN A 113 -0.24 -10.74 -23.56
N MET A 114 -1.20 -10.27 -22.78
CA MET A 114 -0.99 -9.67 -21.47
C MET A 114 -2.23 -9.87 -20.61
N PHE A 115 -2.06 -10.07 -19.30
CA PHE A 115 -3.19 -9.96 -18.39
C PHE A 115 -3.50 -8.49 -18.10
N ARG A 116 -4.80 -8.19 -17.94
CA ARG A 116 -5.25 -6.84 -17.59
C ARG A 116 -4.48 -6.31 -16.39
N ALA A 117 -3.86 -5.15 -16.54
CA ALA A 117 -3.09 -4.53 -15.49
C ALA A 117 -4.00 -4.02 -14.36
N ALA A 118 -3.63 -4.28 -13.10
CA ALA A 118 -4.35 -3.76 -11.95
C ALA A 118 -4.15 -2.24 -11.79
N GLU A 119 -2.94 -1.74 -12.06
CA GLU A 119 -2.65 -0.31 -12.01
C GLU A 119 -3.31 0.48 -13.14
N ARG A 120 -4.09 1.50 -12.79
CA ARG A 120 -4.73 2.40 -13.76
C ARG A 120 -3.72 3.12 -14.65
N GLU A 121 -2.62 3.60 -14.06
CA GLU A 121 -1.59 4.31 -14.82
C GLU A 121 -0.93 3.40 -15.88
N LEU A 122 -0.78 2.12 -15.60
CA LEU A 122 -0.27 1.16 -16.57
C LEU A 122 -1.31 0.89 -17.68
N ARG A 123 -2.60 0.71 -17.33
CA ARG A 123 -3.68 0.59 -18.32
C ARG A 123 -3.71 1.76 -19.29
N LEU A 124 -3.58 3.00 -18.77
CA LEU A 124 -3.54 4.20 -19.61
C LEU A 124 -2.32 4.23 -20.53
N THR A 125 -1.16 3.81 -20.03
CA THR A 125 0.07 3.74 -20.84
C THR A 125 -0.04 2.74 -22.00
N LEU A 126 -0.75 1.63 -21.77
CA LEU A 126 -0.88 0.54 -22.76
C LEU A 126 -2.13 0.63 -23.64
N SER A 127 -3.04 1.56 -23.36
CA SER A 127 -4.35 1.63 -24.01
C SER A 127 -4.29 1.75 -25.54
N GLU A 128 -3.37 2.55 -26.07
CA GLU A 128 -3.20 2.69 -27.52
C GLU A 128 -2.71 1.39 -28.16
N LEU A 129 -1.76 0.69 -27.55
CA LEU A 129 -1.25 -0.59 -28.04
C LEU A 129 -2.32 -1.69 -28.08
N ILE A 130 -3.25 -1.66 -27.13
CA ILE A 130 -4.41 -2.57 -27.11
C ILE A 130 -5.37 -2.23 -28.24
N ILE A 131 -5.68 -0.95 -28.45
CA ILE A 131 -6.55 -0.49 -29.54
C ILE A 131 -5.94 -0.80 -30.91
N GLU A 132 -4.64 -0.66 -31.07
CA GLU A 132 -3.90 -0.96 -32.30
C GLU A 132 -3.71 -2.47 -32.54
N GLY A 133 -4.04 -3.32 -31.55
CA GLY A 133 -3.90 -4.78 -31.64
C GLY A 133 -2.47 -5.28 -31.49
N HIS A 134 -1.57 -4.47 -30.96
CA HIS A 134 -0.21 -4.90 -30.59
C HIS A 134 -0.18 -5.70 -29.29
N ILE A 135 -1.16 -5.46 -28.41
CA ILE A 135 -1.38 -6.20 -27.17
C ILE A 135 -2.79 -6.80 -27.17
N LEU A 136 -2.87 -8.10 -26.87
CA LEU A 136 -4.09 -8.85 -26.64
C LEU A 136 -4.31 -8.98 -25.14
N GLU A 137 -5.22 -8.17 -24.60
CA GLU A 137 -5.50 -8.15 -23.16
C GLU A 137 -6.43 -9.30 -22.77
N HIS A 138 -6.08 -10.02 -21.70
CA HIS A 138 -6.85 -11.13 -21.11
C HIS A 138 -7.25 -10.81 -19.67
N PRO A 139 -8.37 -11.37 -19.15
CA PRO A 139 -8.70 -11.27 -17.73
C PRO A 139 -7.55 -11.81 -16.87
N HIS A 140 -7.27 -11.12 -15.76
CA HIS A 140 -6.19 -11.51 -14.85
C HIS A 140 -6.64 -12.64 -13.91
N PRO A 141 -6.04 -13.84 -13.95
CA PRO A 141 -6.50 -14.99 -13.18
C PRO A 141 -6.04 -14.98 -11.71
N GLY A 142 -5.12 -14.11 -11.33
CA GLY A 142 -4.52 -14.06 -9.98
C GLY A 142 -5.37 -13.39 -8.90
N TRP A 143 -6.65 -13.10 -9.17
CA TRP A 143 -7.60 -12.58 -8.18
C TRP A 143 -8.47 -13.69 -7.61
N LEU A 144 -8.80 -13.62 -6.32
CA LEU A 144 -9.63 -14.61 -5.64
C LEU A 144 -11.09 -14.59 -6.11
N THR A 145 -11.54 -13.45 -6.60
CA THR A 145 -12.95 -13.20 -6.89
C THR A 145 -13.13 -12.54 -8.25
N PRO A 146 -14.13 -12.96 -9.04
CA PRO A 146 -14.48 -12.26 -10.26
C PRO A 146 -15.21 -10.94 -9.95
N GLN A 147 -15.09 -9.98 -10.84
CA GLN A 147 -15.66 -8.63 -10.68
C GLN A 147 -17.20 -8.63 -10.63
N ASP A 148 -17.84 -9.56 -11.31
CA ASP A 148 -19.31 -9.70 -11.31
C ASP A 148 -19.85 -10.03 -9.90
N TRP A 149 -19.14 -10.82 -9.08
CA TRP A 149 -19.53 -11.02 -7.68
C TRP A 149 -19.59 -9.70 -6.90
N PHE A 150 -18.68 -8.80 -7.18
CA PHE A 150 -18.68 -7.48 -6.54
C PHE A 150 -19.85 -6.62 -7.05
N THR A 151 -20.02 -6.50 -8.36
CA THR A 151 -21.05 -5.63 -8.97
C THR A 151 -22.46 -6.10 -8.66
N GLU A 152 -22.73 -7.42 -8.62
CA GLU A 152 -24.02 -7.99 -8.22
C GLU A 152 -24.34 -7.76 -6.74
N THR A 153 -23.32 -7.72 -5.87
CA THR A 153 -23.53 -7.65 -4.41
C THR A 153 -23.49 -6.24 -3.86
N VAL A 154 -22.58 -5.42 -4.36
CA VAL A 154 -22.31 -4.07 -3.88
C VAL A 154 -22.88 -3.01 -4.83
N GLY A 155 -22.86 -3.28 -6.14
CA GLY A 155 -23.26 -2.34 -7.20
C GLY A 155 -22.08 -1.63 -7.82
N ASN A 156 -22.39 -0.76 -8.81
CA ASN A 156 -21.42 0.04 -9.55
C ASN A 156 -21.33 1.50 -9.03
N GLU A 157 -22.22 1.86 -8.12
CA GLU A 157 -22.33 3.21 -7.57
C GLU A 157 -22.17 3.19 -6.04
N PRO A 158 -21.63 4.26 -5.45
CA PRO A 158 -21.53 4.34 -4.00
C PRO A 158 -22.95 4.36 -3.34
N PRO A 159 -23.05 3.92 -2.09
CA PRO A 159 -21.95 3.59 -1.19
C PRO A 159 -21.47 2.13 -1.32
N PHE A 160 -20.19 1.96 -1.55
CA PHE A 160 -19.56 0.66 -1.57
C PHE A 160 -19.40 0.12 -0.15
N ARG A 161 -20.00 -1.03 0.17
CA ARG A 161 -19.99 -1.60 1.54
C ARG A 161 -19.32 -2.96 1.54
N MET A 162 -18.14 -3.04 2.13
CA MET A 162 -17.30 -4.25 2.18
C MET A 162 -18.01 -5.43 2.85
N ASP A 163 -18.83 -5.21 3.89
CA ASP A 163 -19.50 -6.27 4.63
C ASP A 163 -20.38 -7.17 3.74
N ARG A 164 -21.08 -6.58 2.74
CA ARG A 164 -21.90 -7.35 1.80
C ARG A 164 -21.05 -8.25 0.92
N PHE A 165 -19.98 -7.69 0.37
CA PHE A 165 -19.03 -8.43 -0.47
C PHE A 165 -18.32 -9.54 0.33
N TYR A 166 -17.86 -9.25 1.53
CA TYR A 166 -17.23 -10.20 2.43
C TYR A 166 -18.09 -11.43 2.70
N ARG A 167 -19.37 -11.21 3.02
CA ARG A 167 -20.33 -12.30 3.25
C ARG A 167 -20.58 -13.14 2.00
N ARG A 168 -20.68 -12.51 0.83
CA ARG A 168 -20.83 -13.21 -0.46
C ARG A 168 -19.64 -14.11 -0.70
N VAL A 169 -18.42 -13.56 -0.65
CA VAL A 169 -17.19 -14.32 -0.92
C VAL A 169 -17.07 -15.52 0.01
N ARG A 170 -17.29 -15.32 1.31
CA ARG A 170 -17.21 -16.42 2.28
C ARG A 170 -18.19 -17.55 1.98
N LYS A 171 -19.41 -17.24 1.58
CA LYS A 171 -20.42 -18.23 1.22
C LYS A 171 -20.05 -18.97 -0.07
N GLU A 172 -19.69 -18.26 -1.12
CA GLU A 172 -19.34 -18.86 -2.41
C GLU A 172 -18.09 -19.75 -2.34
N LYS A 173 -17.07 -19.31 -1.59
CA LYS A 173 -15.83 -20.08 -1.41
C LYS A 173 -15.90 -21.12 -0.29
N GLY A 174 -16.90 -21.08 0.57
CA GLY A 174 -17.02 -21.99 1.72
C GLY A 174 -15.99 -21.73 2.83
N TRP A 175 -15.26 -20.63 2.80
CA TRP A 175 -14.20 -20.34 3.75
C TRP A 175 -14.72 -20.02 5.15
N LEU A 176 -14.31 -20.80 6.16
CA LEU A 176 -14.80 -20.73 7.54
C LEU A 176 -16.34 -20.76 7.64
N MET A 177 -16.98 -21.63 6.85
CA MET A 177 -18.41 -21.83 6.81
C MET A 177 -18.78 -23.27 7.21
N GLU A 178 -19.91 -23.42 7.89
CA GLU A 178 -20.61 -24.68 8.17
C GLU A 178 -21.98 -24.61 7.49
N GLY A 179 -22.09 -25.16 6.28
CA GLY A 179 -23.24 -24.92 5.41
C GLY A 179 -23.43 -23.43 5.14
N ASP A 180 -24.62 -22.88 5.39
CA ASP A 180 -24.93 -21.46 5.18
C ASP A 180 -24.50 -20.54 6.34
N SER A 181 -23.99 -21.10 7.43
CA SER A 181 -23.65 -20.36 8.65
C SER A 181 -22.13 -20.18 8.79
N PRO A 182 -21.65 -19.02 9.27
CA PRO A 182 -20.23 -18.87 9.55
C PRO A 182 -19.81 -19.68 10.78
N VAL A 183 -18.63 -20.28 10.73
CA VAL A 183 -18.00 -20.92 11.90
C VAL A 183 -17.97 -19.92 13.07
N GLY A 184 -18.32 -20.40 14.27
CA GLY A 184 -18.42 -19.55 15.46
C GLY A 184 -19.63 -18.59 15.47
N GLY A 185 -20.58 -18.73 14.55
CA GLY A 185 -21.88 -18.02 14.56
C GLY A 185 -21.86 -16.56 14.14
N LYS A 186 -20.70 -15.98 13.83
CA LYS A 186 -20.56 -14.59 13.34
C LYS A 186 -19.58 -14.49 12.16
N PHE A 187 -19.88 -13.56 11.25
CA PHE A 187 -19.01 -13.31 10.10
C PHE A 187 -17.73 -12.52 10.45
N SER A 188 -17.72 -11.74 11.52
CA SER A 188 -16.57 -10.92 11.90
C SER A 188 -16.24 -11.04 13.38
N HIS A 189 -14.96 -11.22 13.68
CA HIS A 189 -14.36 -11.22 15.01
C HIS A 189 -13.49 -9.98 15.29
N ASP A 190 -13.59 -8.94 14.48
CA ASP A 190 -12.83 -7.69 14.60
C ASP A 190 -12.85 -7.05 16.01
N ALA A 191 -13.97 -7.21 16.74
CA ALA A 191 -14.05 -6.70 18.11
C ALA A 191 -13.10 -7.43 19.08
N ASP A 192 -12.74 -8.68 18.77
CA ASP A 192 -11.86 -9.53 19.59
C ASP A 192 -10.39 -9.26 19.27
N ASN A 193 -10.09 -8.53 18.17
CA ASN A 193 -8.76 -8.31 17.59
C ASN A 193 -8.12 -6.95 17.99
N ARG A 194 -8.47 -6.41 19.16
CA ARG A 194 -8.01 -5.07 19.59
C ARG A 194 -7.36 -5.09 20.97
N GLN A 195 -6.52 -6.10 21.21
CA GLN A 195 -5.78 -6.20 22.46
C GLN A 195 -4.54 -5.30 22.39
N PRO A 196 -4.27 -4.53 23.46
CA PRO A 196 -3.04 -3.73 23.55
C PRO A 196 -1.85 -4.66 23.80
N TRP A 197 -0.73 -4.39 23.15
CA TRP A 197 0.53 -5.08 23.44
C TRP A 197 1.10 -4.66 24.80
N LYS A 198 1.52 -5.64 25.60
CA LYS A 198 2.13 -5.42 26.94
C LYS A 198 3.39 -6.26 27.16
N GLY A 199 3.91 -6.88 26.09
CA GLY A 199 5.09 -7.71 26.18
C GLY A 199 4.85 -9.14 26.69
N GLU A 200 3.61 -9.65 26.58
CA GLU A 200 3.25 -11.01 27.06
C GLU A 200 3.90 -12.12 26.23
N HIS A 201 4.18 -11.84 24.99
CA HIS A 201 4.76 -12.79 24.04
C HIS A 201 5.98 -12.18 23.36
N GLN A 202 6.94 -12.98 22.96
CA GLN A 202 8.04 -12.52 22.14
C GLN A 202 7.58 -12.52 20.66
N PRO A 203 7.59 -11.36 19.96
CA PRO A 203 7.31 -11.33 18.54
C PRO A 203 8.31 -12.19 17.77
N PRO A 204 7.87 -12.99 16.79
CA PRO A 204 8.79 -13.74 15.97
C PRO A 204 9.68 -12.80 15.14
N GLN A 205 10.90 -13.22 14.91
CA GLN A 205 11.82 -12.47 14.07
C GLN A 205 11.42 -12.66 12.60
N ALA A 206 11.16 -11.55 11.90
CA ALA A 206 10.88 -11.60 10.47
C ALA A 206 12.03 -12.25 9.69
N PRO A 207 11.73 -12.98 8.60
CA PRO A 207 12.76 -13.60 7.76
C PRO A 207 13.79 -12.59 7.27
N SER A 208 15.02 -13.05 7.15
CA SER A 208 16.11 -12.33 6.50
C SER A 208 16.62 -13.16 5.34
N TYR A 209 16.91 -12.51 4.22
CA TYR A 209 17.26 -13.13 2.96
C TYR A 209 18.71 -12.87 2.61
N THR A 210 19.32 -13.81 1.92
CA THR A 210 20.71 -13.70 1.45
C THR A 210 20.73 -12.85 0.18
N ILE A 211 21.56 -11.84 0.16
CA ILE A 211 21.82 -11.01 -1.02
C ILE A 211 22.74 -11.77 -1.95
N ASP A 212 22.36 -11.95 -3.19
CA ASP A 212 23.18 -12.57 -4.23
C ASP A 212 23.76 -11.54 -5.23
N GLU A 213 24.47 -12.02 -6.24
CA GLU A 213 25.12 -11.16 -7.23
C GLU A 213 24.13 -10.34 -8.09
N ILE A 214 22.90 -10.84 -8.30
CA ILE A 214 21.83 -10.11 -9.03
C ILE A 214 21.29 -8.97 -8.16
N ASP A 215 21.07 -9.23 -6.89
CA ASP A 215 20.65 -8.23 -5.92
C ASP A 215 21.71 -7.12 -5.75
N GLU A 216 23.00 -7.49 -5.67
CA GLU A 216 24.11 -6.54 -5.58
C GLU A 216 24.17 -5.64 -6.81
N GLU A 217 24.00 -6.21 -8.01
CA GLU A 217 23.95 -5.45 -9.26
C GLU A 217 22.79 -4.44 -9.28
N VAL A 218 21.58 -4.86 -8.84
CA VAL A 218 20.41 -3.99 -8.76
C VAL A 218 20.60 -2.90 -7.71
N ILE A 219 21.14 -3.21 -6.54
CA ILE A 219 21.47 -2.21 -5.49
C ILE A 219 22.44 -1.16 -6.03
N ALA A 220 23.48 -1.57 -6.75
CA ALA A 220 24.45 -0.67 -7.36
C ALA A 220 23.79 0.21 -8.43
N LEU A 221 22.95 -0.37 -9.31
CA LEU A 221 22.19 0.34 -10.33
C LEU A 221 21.28 1.42 -9.72
N VAL A 222 20.51 1.05 -8.69
CA VAL A 222 19.56 1.98 -8.02
C VAL A 222 20.32 3.10 -7.33
N ASN A 223 21.41 2.82 -6.63
CA ASN A 223 22.22 3.85 -6.01
C ASN A 223 22.84 4.82 -7.02
N HIS A 224 23.18 4.35 -8.21
CA HIS A 224 23.74 5.19 -9.27
C HIS A 224 22.68 6.01 -10.00
N ARG A 225 21.61 5.36 -10.51
CA ARG A 225 20.61 6.01 -11.39
C ARG A 225 19.52 6.77 -10.65
N PHE A 226 19.28 6.42 -9.37
CA PHE A 226 18.24 6.98 -8.53
C PHE A 226 18.81 7.54 -7.21
N ALA A 227 20.01 8.15 -7.27
CA ALA A 227 20.73 8.67 -6.11
C ALA A 227 19.89 9.60 -5.23
N GLU A 228 19.06 10.46 -5.86
CA GLU A 228 18.19 11.44 -5.20
C GLU A 228 16.89 10.85 -4.61
N HIS A 229 16.60 9.56 -4.85
CA HIS A 229 15.43 8.91 -4.33
C HIS A 229 15.54 8.64 -2.82
N PRO A 230 14.42 8.66 -2.06
CA PRO A 230 14.45 8.48 -0.62
C PRO A 230 14.84 7.07 -0.18
N GLY A 231 15.32 6.96 1.05
CA GLY A 231 15.72 5.71 1.68
C GLY A 231 17.06 5.16 1.19
N GLU A 232 17.45 4.04 1.76
CA GLU A 232 18.66 3.30 1.40
C GLU A 232 18.33 2.08 0.55
N ALA A 233 19.19 1.76 -0.43
CA ALA A 233 19.04 0.56 -1.25
C ALA A 233 19.47 -0.68 -0.45
N ARG A 234 18.52 -1.44 0.07
CA ARG A 234 18.71 -2.67 0.86
C ARG A 234 17.65 -3.70 0.50
N LEU A 235 18.00 -4.99 0.49
CA LEU A 235 17.09 -6.08 0.17
C LEU A 235 17.06 -7.22 1.19
N ASN A 236 17.94 -7.22 2.18
CA ASN A 236 18.07 -8.33 3.14
C ASN A 236 16.80 -8.68 3.95
N HIS A 237 15.78 -7.83 3.93
CA HIS A 237 14.48 -8.06 4.58
C HIS A 237 13.31 -8.18 3.58
N LEU A 238 13.61 -8.20 2.28
CA LEU A 238 12.64 -8.31 1.19
C LEU A 238 12.95 -9.53 0.33
N PRO A 239 11.99 -10.44 0.10
CA PRO A 239 12.20 -11.62 -0.73
C PRO A 239 12.37 -11.24 -2.20
N THR A 240 13.39 -11.75 -2.87
CA THR A 240 13.68 -11.46 -4.29
C THR A 240 13.63 -12.68 -5.18
N SER A 241 14.02 -13.86 -4.67
CA SER A 241 13.97 -15.13 -5.39
C SER A 241 12.71 -15.93 -5.06
N TYR A 242 12.40 -16.93 -5.89
CA TYR A 242 11.30 -17.89 -5.62
C TYR A 242 11.45 -18.54 -4.24
N LYS A 243 12.67 -18.94 -3.87
CA LYS A 243 12.97 -19.56 -2.56
C LYS A 243 12.62 -18.62 -1.41
N ASP A 244 12.97 -17.34 -1.52
CA ASP A 244 12.71 -16.34 -0.49
C ASP A 244 11.22 -16.10 -0.29
N HIS A 245 10.44 -16.08 -1.39
CA HIS A 245 8.99 -15.97 -1.32
C HIS A 245 8.33 -17.17 -0.66
N ARG A 246 8.88 -18.39 -0.85
CA ARG A 246 8.41 -19.60 -0.13
C ARG A 246 8.70 -19.47 1.37
N GLN A 247 9.89 -19.03 1.75
CA GLN A 247 10.24 -18.75 3.15
C GLN A 247 9.34 -17.67 3.77
N ALA A 248 9.01 -16.61 3.01
CA ALA A 248 8.07 -15.59 3.46
C ALA A 248 6.66 -16.15 3.70
N LEU A 249 6.21 -17.07 2.84
CA LEU A 249 4.91 -17.75 3.02
C LEU A 249 4.92 -18.69 4.23
N GLU A 250 6.00 -19.43 4.46
CA GLU A 250 6.16 -20.32 5.63
C GLU A 250 6.08 -19.54 6.95
N PHE A 251 6.67 -18.33 7.00
CA PHE A 251 6.61 -17.45 8.17
C PHE A 251 5.18 -17.06 8.58
N LEU A 252 4.22 -17.09 7.66
CA LEU A 252 2.82 -16.83 7.99
C LEU A 252 2.31 -17.78 9.09
N SER A 253 2.71 -19.05 9.05
CA SER A 253 2.29 -20.05 10.04
C SER A 253 2.80 -19.72 11.45
N GLU A 254 3.96 -19.07 11.56
CA GLU A 254 4.56 -18.71 12.86
C GLU A 254 3.81 -17.55 13.54
N ILE A 255 3.27 -16.61 12.75
CA ILE A 255 2.63 -15.40 13.28
C ILE A 255 1.12 -15.56 13.50
N LEU A 256 0.49 -16.51 12.79
CA LEU A 256 -0.96 -16.53 12.63
C LEU A 256 -1.71 -16.71 13.94
N THR A 257 -1.18 -17.50 14.90
CA THR A 257 -1.82 -17.72 16.21
C THR A 257 -2.10 -16.43 16.97
N LEU A 258 -1.20 -15.47 16.93
CA LEU A 258 -1.28 -14.21 17.66
C LEU A 258 -1.63 -13.01 16.77
N PHE A 259 -1.79 -13.22 15.47
CA PHE A 259 -2.19 -12.16 14.54
C PHE A 259 -3.50 -11.50 14.97
N GLY A 260 -4.58 -12.30 15.18
CA GLY A 260 -5.88 -11.77 15.53
C GLY A 260 -5.85 -10.89 16.80
N PRO A 261 -5.48 -11.41 17.98
CA PRO A 261 -5.48 -10.63 19.20
C PRO A 261 -4.71 -9.29 19.09
N TYR A 262 -3.56 -9.29 18.41
CA TYR A 262 -2.66 -8.14 18.31
C TYR A 262 -2.64 -7.46 16.93
N GLU A 263 -3.67 -7.68 16.11
CA GLU A 263 -3.82 -7.09 14.77
C GLU A 263 -3.66 -5.54 14.81
N ASP A 264 -4.20 -4.89 15.85
CA ASP A 264 -4.18 -3.43 16.03
C ASP A 264 -3.02 -2.94 16.96
N ALA A 265 -2.18 -3.82 17.47
CA ALA A 265 -1.14 -3.43 18.42
C ALA A 265 0.09 -2.82 17.73
N MET A 266 0.77 -1.91 18.43
CA MET A 266 2.00 -1.26 18.00
C MET A 266 3.03 -1.27 19.14
N THR A 267 4.32 -1.40 18.83
CA THR A 267 5.39 -1.28 19.83
C THR A 267 6.69 -0.79 19.21
N LYS A 268 7.51 -0.09 20.01
CA LYS A 268 8.85 0.30 19.61
C LYS A 268 9.82 -0.90 19.49
N GLU A 269 9.51 -2.00 20.16
CA GLU A 269 10.36 -3.20 20.20
C GLU A 269 10.29 -4.03 18.92
N SER A 270 9.19 -3.95 18.17
CA SER A 270 9.00 -4.70 16.94
C SER A 270 8.18 -3.92 15.93
N ARG A 271 8.71 -3.71 14.73
CA ARG A 271 8.00 -3.07 13.63
C ARG A 271 6.92 -3.96 13.02
N GLY A 272 7.06 -5.26 13.14
CA GLY A 272 6.15 -6.25 12.53
C GLY A 272 5.14 -6.86 13.48
N LEU A 273 5.47 -7.00 14.78
CA LEU A 273 4.72 -7.85 15.71
C LEU A 273 4.36 -9.19 15.06
N PHE A 274 3.07 -9.45 14.88
CA PHE A 274 2.55 -10.68 14.28
C PHE A 274 2.02 -10.47 12.85
N HIS A 275 2.66 -9.58 12.05
CA HIS A 275 2.29 -9.32 10.66
C HIS A 275 3.26 -10.02 9.70
N SER A 276 2.71 -10.64 8.65
CA SER A 276 3.46 -11.52 7.74
C SER A 276 4.38 -10.80 6.75
N ARG A 277 4.15 -9.52 6.48
CA ARG A 277 4.82 -8.74 5.42
C ARG A 277 4.60 -9.26 3.98
N LEU A 278 3.65 -10.19 3.75
CA LEU A 278 3.41 -10.81 2.45
C LEU A 278 2.78 -9.89 1.40
N ALA A 279 2.30 -8.70 1.78
CA ALA A 279 1.63 -7.78 0.87
C ALA A 279 2.47 -7.44 -0.38
N SER A 280 3.78 -7.24 -0.22
CA SER A 280 4.67 -7.00 -1.36
C SER A 280 4.74 -8.18 -2.31
N SER A 281 4.86 -9.41 -1.78
CA SER A 281 4.93 -10.64 -2.57
C SER A 281 3.64 -10.92 -3.35
N VAL A 282 2.49 -10.69 -2.70
CA VAL A 282 1.16 -10.90 -3.30
C VAL A 282 0.85 -9.84 -4.36
N ASN A 283 1.28 -8.60 -4.16
CA ASN A 283 0.96 -7.53 -5.08
C ASN A 283 1.79 -7.56 -6.37
N ILE A 284 2.87 -8.33 -6.41
CA ILE A 284 3.61 -8.65 -7.63
C ILE A 284 3.38 -10.11 -8.10
N HIS A 285 2.47 -10.82 -7.48
CA HIS A 285 2.08 -12.21 -7.76
C HIS A 285 3.19 -13.27 -7.59
N ARG A 286 4.29 -12.96 -6.91
CA ARG A 286 5.31 -13.96 -6.55
C ARG A 286 4.78 -15.00 -5.54
N VAL A 287 3.76 -14.63 -4.79
CA VAL A 287 2.89 -15.50 -4.00
C VAL A 287 1.46 -15.24 -4.43
N LEU A 288 0.71 -16.28 -4.76
CA LEU A 288 -0.69 -16.12 -5.16
C LEU A 288 -1.59 -15.97 -3.92
N PRO A 289 -2.66 -15.16 -4.00
CA PRO A 289 -3.61 -15.01 -2.90
C PRO A 289 -4.21 -16.33 -2.41
N GLU A 290 -4.45 -17.30 -3.32
CA GLU A 290 -4.98 -18.62 -2.97
C GLU A 290 -4.04 -19.42 -2.09
N GLU A 291 -2.71 -19.32 -2.31
CA GLU A 291 -1.70 -20.00 -1.47
C GLU A 291 -1.78 -19.50 -0.02
N ILE A 292 -1.98 -18.20 0.18
CA ILE A 292 -2.15 -17.60 1.51
C ILE A 292 -3.44 -18.09 2.16
N ILE A 293 -4.55 -18.06 1.41
CA ILE A 293 -5.85 -18.54 1.92
C ILE A 293 -5.75 -20.00 2.33
N ASP A 294 -5.07 -20.82 1.55
CA ASP A 294 -4.85 -22.23 1.85
C ASP A 294 -4.13 -22.44 3.18
N VAL A 295 -3.09 -21.66 3.45
CA VAL A 295 -2.41 -21.70 4.75
C VAL A 295 -3.34 -21.27 5.89
N VAL A 296 -4.06 -20.16 5.72
CA VAL A 296 -4.91 -19.57 6.77
C VAL A 296 -6.09 -20.47 7.11
N VAL A 297 -6.79 -21.00 6.12
CA VAL A 297 -8.01 -21.81 6.33
C VAL A 297 -7.69 -23.18 6.92
N LYS A 298 -6.53 -23.75 6.59
CA LYS A 298 -6.08 -25.07 7.09
C LYS A 298 -5.36 -25.00 8.44
N ALA A 299 -5.02 -23.81 8.92
CA ALA A 299 -4.26 -23.65 10.16
C ALA A 299 -5.10 -24.01 11.40
N ASP A 300 -4.49 -24.70 12.35
CA ASP A 300 -5.07 -24.96 13.67
C ASP A 300 -4.71 -23.82 14.65
N VAL A 301 -5.42 -22.72 14.52
CA VAL A 301 -5.20 -21.48 15.28
C VAL A 301 -6.55 -20.87 15.71
N PRO A 302 -6.56 -19.92 16.65
CA PRO A 302 -7.81 -19.29 17.09
C PRO A 302 -8.61 -18.69 15.94
N LEU A 303 -9.92 -18.90 15.94
CA LEU A 303 -10.84 -18.48 14.87
C LEU A 303 -10.76 -16.98 14.56
N ASN A 304 -10.56 -16.14 15.58
CA ASN A 304 -10.41 -14.69 15.39
C ASN A 304 -9.15 -14.34 14.62
N SER A 305 -8.08 -15.14 14.69
CA SER A 305 -6.88 -14.98 13.88
C SER A 305 -7.11 -15.43 12.43
N GLN A 306 -7.73 -16.61 12.22
CA GLN A 306 -8.08 -17.06 10.86
C GLN A 306 -9.02 -16.08 10.17
N GLU A 307 -10.11 -15.70 10.84
CA GLU A 307 -11.10 -14.78 10.28
C GLU A 307 -10.51 -13.40 10.03
N GLY A 308 -9.72 -12.88 10.97
CA GLY A 308 -9.05 -11.60 10.83
C GLY A 308 -8.15 -11.56 9.60
N TYR A 309 -7.30 -12.58 9.41
CA TYR A 309 -6.41 -12.64 8.25
C TYR A 309 -7.19 -12.84 6.93
N LEU A 310 -8.15 -13.76 6.90
CA LEU A 310 -9.04 -13.97 5.76
C LEU A 310 -9.76 -12.67 5.36
N ARG A 311 -10.23 -11.90 6.34
CA ARG A 311 -10.90 -10.62 6.11
C ARG A 311 -9.97 -9.60 5.45
N GLN A 312 -8.68 -9.57 5.81
CA GLN A 312 -7.70 -8.69 5.16
C GLN A 312 -7.44 -9.13 3.70
N MET A 313 -7.40 -10.43 3.41
CA MET A 313 -7.27 -10.91 2.02
C MET A 313 -8.49 -10.55 1.16
N ILE A 314 -9.71 -10.68 1.70
CA ILE A 314 -10.92 -10.27 1.00
C ILE A 314 -11.01 -8.73 0.90
N TRP A 315 -10.46 -7.97 1.88
CA TRP A 315 -10.33 -6.51 1.77
C TRP A 315 -9.45 -6.12 0.58
N ARG A 316 -8.36 -6.85 0.32
CA ARG A 316 -7.52 -6.64 -0.86
C ARG A 316 -8.31 -6.77 -2.17
N GLU A 317 -9.15 -7.81 -2.29
CA GLU A 317 -10.05 -8.00 -3.44
C GLU A 317 -11.07 -6.86 -3.55
N TYR A 318 -11.70 -6.51 -2.42
CA TYR A 318 -12.68 -5.43 -2.38
C TYR A 318 -12.10 -4.10 -2.87
N VAL A 319 -10.93 -3.69 -2.41
CA VAL A 319 -10.34 -2.41 -2.84
C VAL A 319 -9.93 -2.44 -4.31
N HIS A 320 -9.47 -3.58 -4.82
CA HIS A 320 -9.19 -3.76 -6.25
C HIS A 320 -10.47 -3.56 -7.09
N HIS A 321 -11.57 -4.22 -6.74
CA HIS A 321 -12.82 -4.08 -7.46
C HIS A 321 -13.38 -2.66 -7.41
N VAL A 322 -13.34 -2.00 -6.25
CA VAL A 322 -13.75 -0.59 -6.14
C VAL A 322 -12.91 0.31 -7.06
N HIS A 323 -11.59 0.13 -7.04
CA HIS A 323 -10.68 0.92 -7.87
C HIS A 323 -10.92 0.69 -9.36
N GLU A 324 -11.13 -0.56 -9.77
CA GLU A 324 -11.38 -0.95 -11.16
C GLU A 324 -12.68 -0.35 -11.70
N ILE A 325 -13.83 -0.54 -11.00
CA ILE A 325 -15.13 -0.05 -11.47
C ILE A 325 -15.27 1.47 -11.44
N THR A 326 -14.47 2.14 -10.62
CA THR A 326 -14.48 3.60 -10.52
C THR A 326 -13.40 4.28 -11.36
N ASP A 327 -12.64 3.52 -12.12
CA ASP A 327 -11.46 4.01 -12.85
C ASP A 327 -10.54 4.85 -11.95
N GLY A 328 -10.15 4.31 -10.79
CA GLY A 328 -9.35 5.04 -9.80
C GLY A 328 -10.07 6.27 -9.24
N PHE A 329 -11.37 6.19 -9.04
CA PHE A 329 -12.27 7.26 -8.59
C PHE A 329 -12.48 8.40 -9.57
N HIS A 330 -11.94 8.32 -10.80
CA HIS A 330 -12.13 9.35 -11.83
C HIS A 330 -13.53 9.35 -12.44
N SER A 331 -14.25 8.22 -12.40
CA SER A 331 -15.64 8.13 -12.87
C SER A 331 -16.66 8.65 -11.87
N LEU A 332 -16.27 8.90 -10.62
CA LEU A 332 -17.19 9.37 -9.59
C LEU A 332 -17.28 10.90 -9.56
N ASP A 333 -18.49 11.42 -9.51
CA ASP A 333 -18.77 12.84 -9.23
C ASP A 333 -18.69 13.10 -7.71
N ILE A 334 -17.50 12.91 -7.16
CA ILE A 334 -17.23 13.13 -5.75
C ILE A 334 -16.49 14.46 -5.62
N HIS A 335 -17.14 15.45 -5.05
CA HIS A 335 -16.70 16.74 -4.57
C HIS A 335 -15.18 17.02 -4.58
N SER A 336 -14.59 17.10 -5.74
CA SER A 336 -13.20 17.42 -5.89
C SER A 336 -13.06 18.74 -6.64
N THR A 337 -12.35 19.67 -6.08
CA THR A 337 -12.22 20.99 -6.70
C THR A 337 -10.81 21.53 -6.71
N VAL A 338 -9.87 20.87 -6.05
CA VAL A 338 -8.52 21.42 -5.90
C VAL A 338 -7.57 20.76 -6.91
N PRO A 339 -7.01 21.50 -7.86
CA PRO A 339 -5.93 21.00 -8.70
C PRO A 339 -4.75 20.58 -7.83
N PHE A 340 -4.30 19.36 -7.99
CA PHE A 340 -3.16 18.83 -7.25
C PHE A 340 -1.85 19.41 -7.81
N ASN A 341 -0.97 19.86 -6.95
CA ASN A 341 0.39 20.25 -7.30
C ASN A 341 1.39 19.26 -6.68
N ARG A 342 1.94 18.37 -7.48
CA ARG A 342 2.89 17.34 -7.03
C ARG A 342 4.19 17.90 -6.48
N THR A 343 4.55 19.15 -6.77
CA THR A 343 5.77 19.75 -6.23
C THR A 343 5.65 20.16 -4.77
N ALA A 344 4.44 20.35 -4.27
CA ALA A 344 4.21 20.76 -2.89
C ALA A 344 4.41 19.59 -1.92
N GLY A 345 5.32 19.75 -0.96
CA GLY A 345 5.62 18.74 0.06
C GLY A 345 6.48 17.57 -0.39
N TRP A 346 6.95 17.53 -1.64
CA TRP A 346 7.81 16.47 -2.14
C TRP A 346 9.28 16.86 -2.06
N PRO A 347 10.21 15.90 -1.77
CA PRO A 347 11.64 16.19 -1.70
C PRO A 347 12.28 16.39 -3.07
N MET A 348 11.59 16.08 -4.16
CA MET A 348 12.05 16.19 -5.54
C MET A 348 11.03 16.97 -6.37
N ASN A 349 11.49 17.60 -7.44
CA ASN A 349 10.62 18.15 -8.46
C ASN A 349 9.98 17.01 -9.27
N VAL A 350 8.66 17.03 -9.38
CA VAL A 350 7.87 16.09 -10.20
C VAL A 350 6.88 16.88 -11.04
N ASP A 351 6.39 16.28 -12.13
CA ASP A 351 5.42 16.92 -13.01
C ASP A 351 4.14 17.26 -12.25
N GLN A 352 3.55 18.41 -12.60
CA GLN A 352 2.28 18.82 -12.05
C GLN A 352 1.14 17.99 -12.64
N ASP A 353 0.32 17.42 -11.77
CA ASP A 353 -0.95 16.81 -12.14
C ASP A 353 -2.07 17.84 -11.97
N LYS A 354 -2.75 18.16 -13.06
CA LYS A 354 -3.88 19.11 -13.09
C LYS A 354 -5.23 18.41 -13.00
N SER A 355 -5.25 17.08 -12.89
CA SER A 355 -6.50 16.35 -12.74
C SER A 355 -7.18 16.68 -11.41
N LYS A 356 -8.50 16.57 -11.38
CA LYS A 356 -9.27 16.70 -10.15
C LYS A 356 -9.18 15.40 -9.36
N HIS A 357 -9.02 15.53 -8.03
CA HIS A 357 -8.96 14.40 -7.12
C HIS A 357 -10.01 14.55 -6.02
N PRO A 358 -10.53 13.44 -5.46
CA PRO A 358 -11.46 13.48 -4.35
C PRO A 358 -10.87 14.22 -3.14
N ASN A 359 -11.63 15.17 -2.59
CA ASN A 359 -11.24 15.92 -1.39
C ASN A 359 -12.47 16.45 -0.65
N HIS A 360 -13.28 15.55 -0.11
CA HIS A 360 -14.56 15.85 0.55
C HIS A 360 -14.46 16.91 1.65
N LEU A 361 -13.33 16.96 2.36
CA LEU A 361 -13.14 17.89 3.48
C LEU A 361 -12.39 19.18 3.10
N ASN A 362 -12.07 19.39 1.82
CA ASN A 362 -11.28 20.54 1.33
C ASN A 362 -9.95 20.73 2.08
N GLN A 363 -9.25 19.65 2.35
CA GLN A 363 -7.94 19.67 2.99
C GLN A 363 -6.89 20.11 1.97
N THR A 364 -6.08 21.14 2.26
CA THR A 364 -5.24 21.81 1.26
C THR A 364 -3.79 22.04 1.70
N ARG A 365 -3.41 21.60 2.91
CA ARG A 365 -2.06 21.80 3.41
C ARG A 365 -1.08 20.81 2.77
N SER A 366 0.13 21.28 2.52
CA SER A 366 1.20 20.43 1.99
C SER A 366 1.69 19.41 3.02
N LEU A 367 2.09 18.25 2.54
CA LEU A 367 2.70 17.19 3.36
C LEU A 367 4.03 17.68 3.95
N PRO A 368 4.19 17.70 5.28
CA PRO A 368 5.41 18.22 5.90
C PRO A 368 6.58 17.25 5.73
N MET A 369 7.81 17.80 5.77
CA MET A 369 9.05 17.03 5.68
C MET A 369 9.22 16.00 6.81
N ALA A 370 8.42 16.09 7.88
CA ALA A 370 8.34 15.05 8.90
C ALA A 370 7.96 13.67 8.34
N PHE A 371 7.18 13.60 7.25
CA PHE A 371 6.88 12.34 6.55
C PHE A 371 8.05 11.82 5.69
N TRP A 372 9.10 12.63 5.51
CA TRP A 372 10.32 12.27 4.79
C TRP A 372 11.54 12.11 5.71
N GLY A 373 11.30 11.84 6.99
CA GLY A 373 12.34 11.50 7.96
C GLY A 373 12.87 12.67 8.80
N GLN A 374 12.37 13.90 8.62
CA GLN A 374 12.64 14.96 9.60
C GLN A 374 11.89 14.69 10.90
N THR A 375 12.56 14.90 12.04
CA THR A 375 11.89 14.70 13.32
C THR A 375 10.73 15.67 13.52
N SER A 376 9.56 15.13 13.83
CA SER A 376 8.39 15.90 14.21
C SER A 376 8.42 16.29 15.70
N GLY A 377 9.11 15.49 16.50
CA GLY A 377 9.12 15.55 17.95
C GLY A 377 7.97 14.79 18.61
N MET A 378 7.12 14.14 17.86
CA MET A 378 6.12 13.19 18.37
C MET A 378 6.62 11.76 18.13
N ASP A 379 6.99 11.04 19.21
CA ASP A 379 7.59 9.71 19.13
C ASP A 379 6.79 8.72 18.24
N CYS A 380 5.46 8.78 18.28
CA CYS A 380 4.62 7.89 17.46
C CYS A 380 4.74 8.18 15.95
N LEU A 381 4.80 9.46 15.56
CA LEU A 381 4.98 9.84 14.15
C LEU A 381 6.41 9.54 13.71
N ASP A 382 7.39 9.94 14.51
CA ASP A 382 8.81 9.76 14.17
C ASP A 382 9.14 8.27 14.00
N TRP A 383 8.68 7.40 14.91
CA TRP A 383 8.85 5.95 14.80
C TRP A 383 8.16 5.35 13.54
N ALA A 384 6.92 5.78 13.25
CA ALA A 384 6.20 5.26 12.09
C ALA A 384 6.90 5.65 10.78
N VAL A 385 7.37 6.91 10.69
CA VAL A 385 8.12 7.39 9.53
C VAL A 385 9.50 6.75 9.43
N GLU A 386 10.22 6.59 10.55
CA GLU A 386 11.50 5.88 10.60
C GLU A 386 11.35 4.45 10.07
N SER A 387 10.27 3.73 10.47
CA SER A 387 9.99 2.40 9.95
C SER A 387 9.84 2.38 8.43
N VAL A 388 9.17 3.40 7.87
CA VAL A 388 8.98 3.54 6.42
C VAL A 388 10.30 3.90 5.72
N MET A 389 11.07 4.84 6.27
CA MET A 389 12.32 5.29 5.66
C MET A 389 13.41 4.20 5.71
N ASP A 390 13.39 3.35 6.74
CA ASP A 390 14.36 2.26 6.91
C ASP A 390 13.98 0.99 6.11
N GLU A 391 12.70 0.62 6.09
CA GLU A 391 12.25 -0.69 5.58
C GLU A 391 11.25 -0.58 4.43
N ALA A 392 10.94 0.62 3.95
CA ALA A 392 9.85 0.89 3.00
C ALA A 392 8.52 0.23 3.42
N TRP A 393 8.33 0.04 4.75
CA TRP A 393 7.20 -0.72 5.27
C TRP A 393 6.87 -0.35 6.72
N THR A 394 5.60 -0.42 7.04
CA THR A 394 5.04 -0.60 8.39
C THR A 394 3.68 -1.28 8.24
N HIS A 395 3.15 -1.93 9.28
CA HIS A 395 1.86 -2.62 9.17
C HIS A 395 0.67 -1.64 9.10
N HIS A 396 -0.56 -2.16 8.91
CA HIS A 396 -1.72 -1.34 8.57
C HIS A 396 -2.12 -0.32 9.66
N ILE A 397 -1.91 -0.62 10.96
CA ILE A 397 -2.32 0.29 12.04
C ILE A 397 -1.50 1.56 12.13
N PRO A 398 -0.16 1.55 12.13
CA PRO A 398 0.61 2.79 11.97
C PRO A 398 0.24 3.57 10.71
N ARG A 399 -0.05 2.89 9.58
CA ARG A 399 -0.50 3.57 8.35
C ARG A 399 -1.80 4.34 8.59
N LEU A 400 -2.79 3.71 9.21
CA LEU A 400 -4.11 4.29 9.41
C LEU A 400 -4.15 5.24 10.62
N MET A 401 -3.72 4.77 11.80
CA MET A 401 -3.98 5.44 13.07
C MET A 401 -2.85 6.35 13.55
N VAL A 402 -1.71 6.36 12.86
CA VAL A 402 -0.63 7.32 13.10
C VAL A 402 -0.46 8.22 11.87
N LEU A 403 -0.02 7.68 10.74
CA LEU A 403 0.31 8.45 9.54
C LEU A 403 -0.92 9.15 8.94
N SER A 404 -1.95 8.40 8.54
CA SER A 404 -3.16 8.98 7.97
C SER A 404 -3.96 9.81 8.97
N ASN A 405 -4.05 9.35 10.23
CA ASN A 405 -4.71 10.10 11.29
C ASN A 405 -4.10 11.49 11.47
N LEU A 406 -2.77 11.57 11.62
CA LEU A 406 -2.09 12.85 11.80
C LEU A 406 -2.18 13.73 10.55
N ALA A 407 -2.10 13.15 9.36
CA ALA A 407 -2.29 13.87 8.12
C ALA A 407 -3.70 14.51 8.05
N GLN A 408 -4.76 13.76 8.40
CA GLN A 408 -6.12 14.30 8.48
C GLN A 408 -6.23 15.41 9.52
N LEU A 409 -5.69 15.19 10.72
CA LEU A 409 -5.74 16.19 11.80
C LEU A 409 -4.99 17.48 11.43
N MET A 410 -4.00 17.42 10.53
CA MET A 410 -3.24 18.56 10.01
C MET A 410 -3.84 19.18 8.74
N ASP A 411 -4.98 18.69 8.24
CA ASP A 411 -5.60 19.11 6.96
C ASP A 411 -4.66 18.95 5.75
N ILE A 412 -3.86 17.89 5.73
CA ILE A 412 -2.99 17.58 4.59
C ILE A 412 -3.84 17.20 3.38
N GLU A 413 -3.47 17.73 2.22
CA GLU A 413 -4.13 17.43 0.95
C GLU A 413 -4.07 15.91 0.67
N PRO A 414 -5.24 15.24 0.48
CA PRO A 414 -5.32 13.78 0.44
C PRO A 414 -4.47 13.14 -0.67
N ARG A 415 -4.36 13.79 -1.83
CA ARG A 415 -3.58 13.26 -2.95
C ARG A 415 -2.08 13.27 -2.65
N GLN A 416 -1.56 14.29 -1.98
CA GLN A 416 -0.16 14.32 -1.58
C GLN A 416 0.18 13.17 -0.63
N LEU A 417 -0.70 12.89 0.34
CA LEU A 417 -0.54 11.74 1.22
C LEU A 417 -0.60 10.41 0.43
N THR A 418 -1.53 10.29 -0.50
CA THR A 418 -1.68 9.10 -1.36
C THR A 418 -0.42 8.85 -2.20
N ASP A 419 0.10 9.88 -2.85
CA ASP A 419 1.32 9.79 -3.63
C ASP A 419 2.55 9.48 -2.75
N TRP A 420 2.61 10.02 -1.53
CA TRP A 420 3.65 9.66 -0.57
C TRP A 420 3.59 8.17 -0.19
N PHE A 421 2.40 7.64 0.14
CA PHE A 421 2.25 6.20 0.39
C PHE A 421 2.70 5.37 -0.82
N ARG A 422 2.30 5.77 -2.03
CA ARG A 422 2.67 5.08 -3.25
C ARG A 422 4.18 5.08 -3.51
N ALA A 423 4.85 6.18 -3.19
CA ALA A 423 6.29 6.31 -3.36
C ALA A 423 7.09 5.60 -2.27
N ALA A 424 6.65 5.70 -1.01
CA ALA A 424 7.44 5.30 0.15
C ALA A 424 7.32 3.82 0.53
N PHE A 425 6.24 3.12 0.13
CA PHE A 425 6.01 1.74 0.54
C PHE A 425 6.27 0.74 -0.58
N VAL A 426 6.93 -0.36 -0.25
CA VAL A 426 7.29 -1.44 -1.19
C VAL A 426 6.05 -2.16 -1.75
N ASP A 427 5.00 -2.30 -0.98
CA ASP A 427 3.76 -2.99 -1.32
C ASP A 427 2.67 -2.09 -1.94
N ALA A 428 3.00 -0.82 -2.21
CA ALA A 428 2.04 0.19 -2.63
C ALA A 428 1.93 0.31 -4.16
N PHE A 429 0.71 0.07 -4.67
CA PHE A 429 0.28 0.28 -6.06
C PHE A 429 -0.99 1.14 -6.05
N ASP A 430 -1.38 1.79 -7.16
CA ASP A 430 -2.51 2.72 -7.16
C ASP A 430 -3.81 2.05 -6.70
N TRP A 431 -4.12 0.86 -7.22
CA TRP A 431 -5.34 0.12 -6.91
C TRP A 431 -5.48 -0.27 -5.42
N VAL A 432 -4.38 -0.37 -4.69
CA VAL A 432 -4.41 -0.66 -3.24
C VAL A 432 -4.28 0.61 -2.40
N VAL A 433 -3.48 1.60 -2.84
CA VAL A 433 -3.23 2.82 -2.06
C VAL A 433 -4.40 3.79 -2.14
N GLU A 434 -4.93 4.05 -3.33
CA GLU A 434 -5.99 5.04 -3.50
C GLU A 434 -7.26 4.72 -2.69
N PRO A 435 -7.83 3.51 -2.71
CA PRO A 435 -8.97 3.20 -1.86
C PRO A 435 -8.66 3.26 -0.36
N ASN A 436 -7.47 2.79 0.04
CA ASN A 436 -7.08 2.80 1.45
C ASN A 436 -6.78 4.20 1.99
N VAL A 437 -6.16 5.07 1.19
CA VAL A 437 -5.82 6.43 1.64
C VAL A 437 -6.96 7.40 1.36
N LEU A 438 -7.46 7.52 0.12
CA LEU A 438 -8.54 8.44 -0.22
C LEU A 438 -9.88 8.01 0.41
N GLY A 439 -10.18 6.70 0.38
CA GLY A 439 -11.42 6.16 0.93
C GLY A 439 -11.40 6.12 2.45
N MET A 440 -10.46 5.38 3.04
CA MET A 440 -10.43 5.10 4.47
C MET A 440 -9.55 6.09 5.25
N GLY A 441 -8.31 6.28 4.83
CA GLY A 441 -7.29 7.00 5.59
C GLY A 441 -7.52 8.50 5.70
N THR A 442 -8.09 9.18 4.69
CA THR A 442 -8.32 10.62 4.67
C THR A 442 -9.80 11.02 4.59
N PHE A 443 -10.70 10.06 4.41
CA PHE A 443 -12.11 10.34 4.18
C PHE A 443 -12.36 11.28 2.98
N ALA A 444 -11.44 11.31 2.01
CA ALA A 444 -11.53 12.18 0.84
C ALA A 444 -12.72 11.82 -0.08
N LEU A 445 -13.16 10.55 -0.04
CA LEU A 445 -14.34 10.05 -0.75
C LEU A 445 -15.66 10.27 0.02
N GLY A 446 -15.63 10.94 1.18
CA GLY A 446 -16.79 11.05 2.03
C GLY A 446 -17.35 9.69 2.44
N ASP A 447 -18.65 9.49 2.32
CA ASP A 447 -19.32 8.24 2.69
C ASP A 447 -19.35 7.18 1.57
N ALA A 448 -18.67 7.40 0.45
CA ALA A 448 -18.65 6.46 -0.66
C ALA A 448 -18.13 5.06 -0.25
N MET A 449 -17.09 5.00 0.57
CA MET A 449 -16.55 3.73 1.10
C MET A 449 -16.76 3.59 2.60
N MET A 450 -16.50 4.64 3.37
CA MET A 450 -16.54 4.62 4.84
C MET A 450 -17.76 5.35 5.38
N THR A 451 -18.26 4.93 6.55
CA THR A 451 -19.42 5.58 7.18
C THR A 451 -19.04 6.78 8.05
N LYS A 452 -17.77 6.96 8.33
CA LYS A 452 -17.19 8.06 9.12
C LYS A 452 -15.68 8.12 8.90
N PRO A 453 -15.02 9.27 9.16
CA PRO A 453 -13.56 9.34 9.14
C PRO A 453 -12.93 8.45 10.24
N TYR A 454 -11.76 7.90 9.94
CA TYR A 454 -10.92 7.15 10.87
C TYR A 454 -9.92 8.10 11.53
N VAL A 455 -10.42 8.91 12.46
CA VAL A 455 -9.58 9.82 13.25
C VAL A 455 -9.67 9.49 14.73
N SER A 456 -8.58 9.69 15.45
CA SER A 456 -8.49 9.45 16.89
C SER A 456 -7.61 10.50 17.59
N GLY A 457 -7.91 10.71 18.86
CA GLY A 457 -7.03 11.45 19.76
C GLY A 457 -5.99 10.52 20.42
N THR A 458 -5.19 11.09 21.30
CA THR A 458 -4.14 10.41 22.06
C THR A 458 -4.58 9.12 22.78
N PRO A 459 -5.83 8.98 23.31
CA PRO A 459 -6.22 7.78 24.03
C PRO A 459 -6.09 6.48 23.24
N TYR A 460 -6.36 6.50 21.93
CA TYR A 460 -6.20 5.32 21.09
C TYR A 460 -4.73 4.93 20.95
N ILE A 461 -3.88 5.89 20.56
CA ILE A 461 -2.43 5.64 20.37
C ILE A 461 -1.79 5.17 21.68
N LYS A 462 -2.16 5.78 22.81
CA LYS A 462 -1.71 5.36 24.14
C LYS A 462 -2.15 3.94 24.50
N LYS A 463 -3.37 3.54 24.10
CA LYS A 463 -3.90 2.21 24.37
C LYS A 463 -3.21 1.13 23.54
N MET A 464 -3.02 1.40 22.25
CA MET A 464 -2.56 0.40 21.28
C MET A 464 -1.04 0.38 21.07
N GLY A 465 -0.33 1.41 21.57
CA GLY A 465 1.13 1.52 21.46
C GLY A 465 1.80 1.96 22.74
N ASP A 466 3.10 1.75 22.83
CA ASP A 466 3.97 2.07 23.97
C ASP A 466 4.72 3.42 23.82
N PHE A 467 4.53 4.12 22.70
CA PHE A 467 5.22 5.38 22.36
C PHE A 467 5.13 6.46 23.42
N CYS A 468 3.96 6.55 24.10
CA CYS A 468 3.69 7.61 25.06
C CYS A 468 4.54 7.52 26.34
N SER A 469 5.14 6.36 26.62
CA SER A 469 5.95 6.13 27.83
C SER A 469 7.27 6.90 27.83
N SER A 470 7.87 7.08 26.64
CA SER A 470 9.15 7.79 26.44
C SER A 470 9.00 9.14 25.74
N CYS A 471 7.80 9.43 25.21
CA CYS A 471 7.55 10.66 24.47
C CYS A 471 7.67 11.89 25.37
N LYS A 472 8.31 12.95 24.87
CA LYS A 472 8.41 14.23 25.58
C LYS A 472 7.05 14.91 25.82
N PHE A 473 6.02 14.52 25.09
CA PHE A 473 4.65 15.00 25.30
C PHE A 473 3.87 14.06 26.21
N HIS A 474 3.42 14.57 27.34
CA HIS A 474 2.57 13.79 28.25
C HIS A 474 1.19 13.56 27.60
N PRO A 475 0.68 12.32 27.50
CA PRO A 475 -0.50 11.98 26.70
C PRO A 475 -1.79 12.70 27.07
N THR A 476 -1.94 13.14 28.34
CA THR A 476 -3.14 13.85 28.81
C THR A 476 -2.94 15.34 29.09
N LYS A 477 -1.68 15.82 29.13
CA LYS A 477 -1.37 17.20 29.53
C LYS A 477 -0.84 18.06 28.37
N SER A 478 0.08 17.53 27.57
CA SER A 478 0.81 18.32 26.57
C SER A 478 0.84 17.70 25.17
N CYS A 479 0.31 16.48 24.96
CA CYS A 479 0.26 15.87 23.64
C CYS A 479 -0.70 16.64 22.72
N PRO A 480 -0.24 17.08 21.53
CA PRO A 480 -1.06 17.92 20.65
C PRO A 480 -2.17 17.15 19.93
N ILE A 481 -2.11 15.81 19.89
CA ILE A 481 -3.03 15.00 19.07
C ILE A 481 -4.49 15.15 19.53
N SER A 482 -4.76 15.17 20.86
CA SER A 482 -6.14 15.32 21.33
C SER A 482 -6.73 16.72 21.09
N PRO A 483 -6.03 17.85 21.33
CA PRO A 483 -6.49 19.15 20.87
C PRO A 483 -6.74 19.23 19.36
N MET A 484 -5.82 18.68 18.54
CA MET A 484 -5.99 18.64 17.09
C MET A 484 -7.21 17.82 16.66
N TYR A 485 -7.52 16.71 17.34
CA TYR A 485 -8.72 15.92 17.12
C TYR A 485 -10.00 16.74 17.33
N TRP A 486 -10.08 17.54 18.39
CA TRP A 486 -11.24 18.39 18.65
C TRP A 486 -11.30 19.57 17.66
N ALA A 487 -10.15 20.17 17.32
CA ALA A 487 -10.07 21.20 16.29
C ALA A 487 -10.52 20.66 14.91
N TYR A 488 -10.23 19.41 14.58
CA TYR A 488 -10.69 18.75 13.35
C TYR A 488 -12.23 18.69 13.28
N PHE A 489 -12.90 18.24 14.34
CA PHE A 489 -14.36 18.20 14.36
C PHE A 489 -15.02 19.59 14.36
N GLU A 490 -14.37 20.59 14.92
CA GLU A 490 -14.90 21.96 14.84
C GLU A 490 -14.75 22.56 13.43
N ARG A 491 -13.61 22.32 12.76
CA ARG A 491 -13.37 22.81 11.39
C ARG A 491 -14.29 22.15 10.36
N HIS A 492 -14.54 20.87 10.49
CA HIS A 492 -15.30 20.07 9.52
C HIS A 492 -16.73 19.76 9.97
N LYS A 493 -17.27 20.45 10.97
CA LYS A 493 -18.59 20.18 11.56
C LYS A 493 -19.73 20.20 10.54
N GLU A 494 -19.64 21.05 9.54
CA GLU A 494 -20.67 21.18 8.50
C GLU A 494 -20.69 19.94 7.59
N ALA A 495 -19.53 19.45 7.17
CA ALA A 495 -19.40 18.23 6.37
C ALA A 495 -19.88 16.97 7.10
N PHE A 496 -19.91 16.99 8.43
CA PHE A 496 -20.36 15.88 9.27
C PHE A 496 -21.82 16.01 9.74
N THR A 497 -22.53 17.07 9.35
CA THR A 497 -23.92 17.26 9.73
C THR A 497 -24.79 16.13 9.21
N GLY A 498 -25.63 15.57 10.08
CA GLY A 498 -26.49 14.42 9.75
C GLY A 498 -25.81 13.04 9.86
N ASN A 499 -24.49 12.96 10.06
CA ASN A 499 -23.82 11.69 10.24
C ASN A 499 -24.10 11.09 11.63
N HIS A 500 -25.00 10.09 11.69
CA HIS A 500 -25.43 9.45 12.94
C HIS A 500 -24.29 8.73 13.68
N ARG A 501 -23.26 8.24 12.96
CA ARG A 501 -22.08 7.59 13.57
C ARG A 501 -21.20 8.57 14.33
N LEU A 502 -21.27 9.85 13.99
CA LEU A 502 -20.53 10.94 14.64
C LEU A 502 -21.37 11.73 15.64
N ALA A 503 -22.65 11.45 15.80
CA ALA A 503 -23.58 12.24 16.60
C ALA A 503 -23.09 12.50 18.05
N MET A 504 -22.51 11.50 18.71
CA MET A 504 -21.98 11.64 20.06
C MET A 504 -20.73 12.54 20.09
N THR A 505 -19.80 12.36 19.13
CA THR A 505 -18.58 13.15 19.02
C THR A 505 -18.91 14.62 18.75
N LEU A 506 -19.81 14.87 17.80
CA LEU A 506 -20.27 16.23 17.46
C LEU A 506 -20.95 16.93 18.64
N ARG A 507 -21.83 16.23 19.38
CA ARG A 507 -22.43 16.76 20.62
C ARG A 507 -21.38 17.10 21.67
N THR A 508 -20.36 16.28 21.79
CA THR A 508 -19.25 16.53 22.74
C THR A 508 -18.44 17.76 22.30
N SER A 509 -18.11 17.88 21.01
CA SER A 509 -17.44 19.06 20.45
C SER A 509 -18.24 20.34 20.71
N GLN A 510 -19.56 20.33 20.45
CA GLN A 510 -20.45 21.47 20.68
C GLN A 510 -20.48 21.94 22.14
N LYS A 511 -20.41 21.00 23.10
CA LYS A 511 -20.43 21.29 24.54
C LYS A 511 -19.09 21.81 25.09
N ARG A 512 -18.00 21.79 24.31
CA ARG A 512 -16.72 22.34 24.74
C ARG A 512 -16.80 23.87 24.89
N SER A 513 -16.20 24.41 25.95
CA SER A 513 -16.15 25.86 26.15
C SER A 513 -15.37 26.55 25.01
N ASP A 514 -15.68 27.82 24.77
CA ASP A 514 -15.01 28.62 23.74
C ASP A 514 -13.49 28.73 24.00
N GLU A 515 -13.08 28.82 25.27
CA GLU A 515 -11.68 28.77 25.66
C GLU A 515 -10.99 27.46 25.23
N LYS A 516 -11.64 26.30 25.45
CA LYS A 516 -11.11 24.99 25.01
C LYS A 516 -11.03 24.90 23.51
N LYS A 517 -12.04 25.39 22.80
CA LYS A 517 -12.05 25.42 21.32
C LYS A 517 -10.95 26.32 20.76
N ALA A 518 -10.73 27.49 21.39
CA ALA A 518 -9.64 28.39 21.02
C ALA A 518 -8.27 27.74 21.21
N ASN A 519 -8.03 27.09 22.35
CA ASN A 519 -6.79 26.35 22.61
C ASN A 519 -6.58 25.16 21.66
N ASP A 520 -7.64 24.43 21.32
CA ASP A 520 -7.58 23.34 20.34
C ASP A 520 -7.14 23.87 18.96
N MET A 521 -7.69 25.01 18.53
CA MET A 521 -7.37 25.67 17.27
C MET A 521 -5.95 26.24 17.27
N GLU A 522 -5.51 26.87 18.37
CA GLU A 522 -4.14 27.37 18.54
C GLU A 522 -3.14 26.22 18.43
N THR A 523 -3.42 25.09 19.10
CA THR A 523 -2.59 23.89 18.98
C THR A 523 -2.50 23.39 17.56
N PHE A 524 -3.63 23.31 16.83
CA PHE A 524 -3.64 22.93 15.42
C PHE A 524 -2.77 23.86 14.57
N LEU A 525 -2.91 25.16 14.72
CA LEU A 525 -2.12 26.15 13.96
C LEU A 525 -0.63 26.03 14.31
N HIS A 526 -0.29 25.93 15.58
CA HIS A 526 1.08 25.78 16.04
C HIS A 526 1.76 24.51 15.46
N VAL A 527 1.08 23.35 15.51
CA VAL A 527 1.62 22.10 14.98
C VAL A 527 1.81 22.20 13.46
N THR A 528 0.78 22.62 12.75
CA THR A 528 0.82 22.68 11.28
C THR A 528 1.87 23.67 10.78
N GLU A 529 1.99 24.87 11.38
CA GLU A 529 2.99 25.83 11.00
C GLU A 529 4.42 25.40 11.37
N THR A 530 4.60 24.76 12.51
CA THR A 530 5.92 24.30 12.94
C THR A 530 6.45 23.23 12.00
N LEU A 531 5.63 22.20 11.72
CA LEU A 531 6.03 21.10 10.84
C LEU A 531 6.15 21.52 9.38
N SER A 532 5.30 22.46 8.89
CA SER A 532 5.42 22.98 7.52
C SER A 532 6.72 23.76 7.28
N LYS A 533 7.31 24.33 8.34
CA LYS A 533 8.61 25.00 8.32
C LYS A 533 9.80 24.05 8.50
N GLY A 534 9.56 22.73 8.51
CA GLY A 534 10.57 21.71 8.75
C GLY A 534 11.17 21.75 10.17
N LYS A 535 10.40 22.25 11.16
CA LYS A 535 10.85 22.34 12.55
C LYS A 535 10.20 21.25 13.39
N SER A 536 10.93 20.80 14.42
CA SER A 536 10.42 19.85 15.41
C SER A 536 9.56 20.56 16.46
N LEU A 537 8.50 19.90 16.89
CA LEU A 537 7.68 20.34 18.02
C LEU A 537 8.46 20.16 19.33
N HIS A 538 8.22 21.04 20.27
CA HIS A 538 8.77 20.97 21.63
C HIS A 538 7.64 21.03 22.64
N ALA A 539 7.71 20.22 23.71
CA ALA A 539 6.79 20.36 24.82
C ALA A 539 7.01 21.75 25.45
N GLN A 540 6.01 22.62 25.34
CA GLN A 540 6.07 23.90 26.07
C GLN A 540 6.15 23.57 27.55
N LYS A 541 7.14 24.13 28.26
CA LYS A 541 7.09 24.17 29.72
C LYS A 541 5.80 24.92 30.07
N THR A 542 4.83 24.23 30.64
CA THR A 542 3.65 24.88 31.20
C THR A 542 4.13 25.95 32.15
N LEU A 543 3.91 27.22 31.79
CA LEU A 543 4.18 28.38 32.67
C LEU A 543 3.25 28.42 33.90
N PHE A 544 2.47 27.36 34.14
CA PHE A 544 1.54 27.19 35.23
C PHE A 544 1.76 25.85 35.96
N SER A 545 2.87 25.73 36.62
CA SER A 545 3.01 24.82 37.76
C SER A 545 3.38 25.65 39.02
N ASN A 546 2.44 26.47 39.44
CA ASN A 546 2.32 26.87 40.83
C ASN A 546 0.98 26.31 41.30
N GLU A 547 1.04 25.19 41.99
CA GLU A 547 0.41 24.71 43.22
C GLU A 547 0.36 23.18 43.22
#